data_0a33315d9eee6608b84c57598501b306
#
_entry.id   0a33315d9eee6608b84c57598501b306
#
_cell.length_a   1.000
_cell.length_b   1.000
_cell.length_c   1.000
_cell.angle_alpha   90.00
_cell.angle_beta   90.00
_cell.angle_gamma   90.00
#
_symmetry.space_group_name_H-M   'P 1'
#
loop_
_entity.id
_entity.type
_entity.pdbx_description
1 polymer ?
#
loop_
_entity_poly.entity_id
_entity_poly.type
_entity_poly.pdbx_seq_one_letter_code
_entity_poly.pdbx_strand_id
1 'polypeptide(L)'
;SFAMHCAIAGHYLDGANYPIGGSRMISESIAPVIEKHGGQIFISTGVDSIHIKNGICEGVVLDNGEIIYSDSVISSAGIQNTLNKFLRHESELSTYRDNLKFVKPSFGHGCLYVGFDKTAKDLGITNTNLWIYPSYDHDINTKNYMNDETKDFPVTYISFASSKDPSWDKEHPGTATLEAIVPTNYKNFQKWENKPWKGRGDDYEKYKEVFSNRIISKIYQHCPHLKDKISYHELSSPLSTRN
;
A
#
# COMPACT_ATOMS: atom_id res chain seq x y z
N SER A 1 5.25 -17.34 3.11
CA SER A 1 5.19 -18.46 4.06
C SER A 1 3.81 -19.11 4.05
N PHE A 2 3.73 -20.37 4.48
CA PHE A 2 2.48 -21.13 4.56
C PHE A 2 1.39 -20.40 5.37
N ALA A 3 1.74 -19.83 6.52
CA ALA A 3 0.80 -19.09 7.35
C ALA A 3 0.18 -17.89 6.64
N MET A 4 0.96 -17.12 5.88
CA MET A 4 0.46 -16.00 5.08
C MET A 4 -0.48 -16.49 3.97
N HIS A 5 -0.12 -17.58 3.30
CA HIS A 5 -0.97 -18.16 2.26
C HIS A 5 -2.30 -18.66 2.83
N CYS A 6 -2.26 -19.34 3.99
CA CYS A 6 -3.48 -19.77 4.69
C CYS A 6 -4.36 -18.58 5.11
N ALA A 7 -3.77 -17.48 5.59
CA ALA A 7 -4.51 -16.27 5.94
C ALA A 7 -5.20 -15.66 4.72
N ILE A 8 -4.51 -15.58 3.57
CA ILE A 8 -5.07 -15.10 2.31
C ILE A 8 -6.21 -16.02 1.83
N ALA A 9 -5.98 -17.33 1.79
CA ALA A 9 -6.98 -18.29 1.35
C ALA A 9 -8.19 -18.32 2.30
N GLY A 10 -7.95 -18.32 3.60
CA GLY A 10 -8.97 -18.32 4.63
C GLY A 10 -9.88 -17.08 4.59
N HIS A 11 -9.35 -15.94 4.20
CA HIS A 11 -10.12 -14.70 4.03
C HIS A 11 -11.29 -14.84 3.05
N TYR A 12 -11.17 -15.71 2.05
CA TYR A 12 -12.18 -15.89 1.00
C TYR A 12 -13.17 -17.03 1.27
N LEU A 13 -13.03 -17.78 2.36
CA LEU A 13 -13.90 -18.93 2.65
C LEU A 13 -15.37 -18.52 2.82
N ASP A 14 -15.62 -17.37 3.44
CA ASP A 14 -16.96 -16.81 3.66
C ASP A 14 -17.35 -15.76 2.58
N GLY A 15 -16.60 -15.72 1.48
CA GLY A 15 -16.76 -14.75 0.40
C GLY A 15 -15.96 -13.48 0.61
N ALA A 16 -15.91 -12.65 -0.43
CA ALA A 16 -15.24 -11.35 -0.41
C ALA A 16 -16.26 -10.25 -0.70
N ASN A 17 -16.13 -9.13 -0.01
CA ASN A 17 -16.98 -7.96 -0.19
C ASN A 17 -16.15 -6.77 -0.69
N TYR A 18 -16.80 -5.93 -1.48
CA TYR A 18 -16.23 -4.67 -1.94
C TYR A 18 -17.22 -3.53 -1.61
N PRO A 19 -16.80 -2.43 -1.00
CA PRO A 19 -17.72 -1.34 -0.67
C PRO A 19 -18.22 -0.64 -1.93
N ILE A 20 -19.55 -0.43 -2.02
CA ILE A 20 -20.16 0.38 -3.09
C ILE A 20 -19.66 1.81 -2.95
N GLY A 21 -19.14 2.39 -4.04
CA GLY A 21 -18.49 3.70 -4.03
C GLY A 21 -16.99 3.65 -3.72
N GLY A 22 -16.41 2.44 -3.61
CA GLY A 22 -14.98 2.24 -3.42
C GLY A 22 -14.52 2.37 -1.96
N SER A 23 -13.21 2.26 -1.75
CA SER A 23 -12.58 2.26 -0.42
C SER A 23 -12.78 3.56 0.37
N ARG A 24 -13.04 4.69 -0.31
CA ARG A 24 -13.38 5.97 0.34
C ARG A 24 -14.58 5.87 1.27
N MET A 25 -15.55 4.99 0.95
CA MET A 25 -16.75 4.79 1.75
C MET A 25 -16.46 4.31 3.18
N ILE A 26 -15.29 3.70 3.41
CA ILE A 26 -14.88 3.29 4.76
C ILE A 26 -14.67 4.53 5.63
N SER A 27 -13.90 5.51 5.15
CA SER A 27 -13.66 6.76 5.88
C SER A 27 -14.91 7.63 5.95
N GLU A 28 -15.67 7.74 4.87
CA GLU A 28 -16.92 8.50 4.81
C GLU A 28 -18.01 7.94 5.72
N SER A 29 -17.98 6.64 6.02
CA SER A 29 -18.90 6.02 6.98
C SER A 29 -18.45 6.20 8.44
N ILE A 30 -17.14 6.27 8.69
CA ILE A 30 -16.58 6.40 10.04
C ILE A 30 -16.56 7.86 10.51
N ALA A 31 -16.22 8.81 9.62
CA ALA A 31 -16.08 10.21 9.98
C ALA A 31 -17.31 10.81 10.69
N PRO A 32 -18.56 10.63 10.20
CA PRO A 32 -19.74 11.15 10.89
C PRO A 32 -19.95 10.54 12.28
N VAL A 33 -19.48 9.31 12.51
CA VAL A 33 -19.59 8.67 13.83
C VAL A 33 -18.64 9.34 14.82
N ILE A 34 -17.42 9.67 14.41
CA ILE A 34 -16.44 10.40 15.21
C ILE A 34 -17.02 11.79 15.57
N GLU A 35 -17.48 12.54 14.59
CA GLU A 35 -18.02 13.88 14.76
C GLU A 35 -19.26 13.92 15.65
N LYS A 36 -20.19 12.96 15.47
CA LYS A 36 -21.39 12.82 16.30
C LYS A 36 -21.07 12.65 17.78
N HIS A 37 -19.93 12.08 18.12
CA HIS A 37 -19.48 11.90 19.50
C HIS A 37 -18.52 13.00 19.99
N GLY A 38 -18.45 14.13 19.27
CA GLY A 38 -17.63 15.28 19.64
C GLY A 38 -16.15 15.15 19.25
N GLY A 39 -15.79 14.11 18.52
CA GLY A 39 -14.44 13.95 17.97
C GLY A 39 -14.20 14.86 16.77
N GLN A 40 -12.90 15.03 16.42
CA GLN A 40 -12.47 15.82 15.28
C GLN A 40 -11.48 15.02 14.44
N ILE A 41 -11.45 15.27 13.14
CA ILE A 41 -10.52 14.67 12.20
C ILE A 41 -9.68 15.80 11.61
N PHE A 42 -8.35 15.73 11.85
CA PHE A 42 -7.39 16.68 11.30
C PHE A 42 -6.70 16.03 10.11
N ILE A 43 -6.78 16.66 8.94
CA ILE A 43 -6.04 16.27 7.74
C ILE A 43 -4.88 17.25 7.50
N SER A 44 -3.85 16.81 6.82
CA SER A 44 -2.64 17.63 6.54
C SER A 44 -2.01 18.21 7.81
N THR A 45 -2.13 17.50 8.92
CA THR A 45 -1.66 17.91 10.25
C THR A 45 -0.65 16.89 10.73
N GLY A 46 0.63 17.25 10.69
CA GLY A 46 1.71 16.36 11.12
C GLY A 46 1.89 16.39 12.63
N VAL A 47 2.24 15.23 13.20
CA VAL A 47 2.62 15.08 14.61
C VAL A 47 4.14 14.98 14.71
N ASP A 48 4.76 15.87 15.49
CA ASP A 48 6.18 15.85 15.79
C ASP A 48 6.52 14.84 16.89
N SER A 49 5.76 14.86 17.99
CA SER A 49 6.05 14.02 19.16
C SER A 49 4.80 13.76 20.01
N ILE A 50 4.89 12.73 20.85
CA ILE A 50 3.93 12.50 21.94
C ILE A 50 4.38 13.36 23.13
N HIS A 51 3.44 14.14 23.68
CA HIS A 51 3.70 15.00 24.82
C HIS A 51 3.68 14.19 26.13
N ILE A 52 4.87 14.02 26.71
CA ILE A 52 5.06 13.29 27.97
C ILE A 52 5.51 14.29 29.03
N LYS A 53 4.87 14.27 30.19
CA LYS A 53 5.23 15.07 31.35
C LYS A 53 5.23 14.21 32.60
N ASN A 54 6.36 14.19 33.30
CA ASN A 54 6.55 13.35 34.49
C ASN A 54 6.21 11.86 34.26
N GLY A 55 6.54 11.31 33.08
CA GLY A 55 6.26 9.92 32.71
C GLY A 55 4.79 9.63 32.33
N ILE A 56 3.94 10.66 32.25
CA ILE A 56 2.53 10.55 31.90
C ILE A 56 2.30 11.15 30.51
N CYS A 57 1.53 10.44 29.68
CA CYS A 57 1.09 10.95 28.38
C CYS A 57 0.00 12.01 28.60
N GLU A 58 0.24 13.22 28.10
CA GLU A 58 -0.70 14.34 28.17
C GLU A 58 -1.23 14.79 26.79
N GLY A 59 -0.84 14.10 25.69
CA GLY A 59 -1.31 14.44 24.36
C GLY A 59 -0.26 14.31 23.28
N VAL A 60 -0.34 15.17 22.25
CA VAL A 60 0.59 15.20 21.11
C VAL A 60 1.03 16.63 20.80
N VAL A 61 2.26 16.78 20.33
CA VAL A 61 2.82 18.04 19.81
C VAL A 61 2.75 17.97 18.29
N LEU A 62 2.15 18.95 17.65
CA LEU A 62 2.07 19.09 16.20
C LEU A 62 3.36 19.68 15.61
N ASP A 63 3.56 19.53 14.29
CA ASP A 63 4.73 20.08 13.58
C ASP A 63 4.84 21.61 13.68
N ASN A 64 3.74 22.30 13.95
CA ASN A 64 3.71 23.76 14.19
C ASN A 64 3.98 24.14 15.66
N GLY A 65 4.23 23.18 16.55
CA GLY A 65 4.47 23.37 17.98
C GLY A 65 3.22 23.47 18.85
N GLU A 66 2.03 23.41 18.29
CA GLU A 66 0.78 23.38 19.04
C GLU A 66 0.60 22.04 19.76
N ILE A 67 -0.02 22.05 20.95
CA ILE A 67 -0.29 20.84 21.73
C ILE A 67 -1.77 20.53 21.71
N ILE A 68 -2.12 19.29 21.33
CA ILE A 68 -3.46 18.74 21.52
C ILE A 68 -3.40 17.84 22.74
N TYR A 69 -4.09 18.24 23.79
CA TYR A 69 -4.13 17.50 25.06
C TYR A 69 -5.10 16.31 24.99
N SER A 70 -4.68 15.20 25.59
CA SER A 70 -5.47 13.97 25.72
C SER A 70 -4.88 13.08 26.81
N ASP A 71 -5.75 12.39 27.55
CA ASP A 71 -5.36 11.43 28.58
C ASP A 71 -4.76 10.13 27.99
N SER A 72 -4.93 9.90 26.70
CA SER A 72 -4.43 8.70 26.01
C SER A 72 -4.13 8.99 24.54
N VAL A 73 -3.07 8.38 24.03
CA VAL A 73 -2.67 8.45 22.61
C VAL A 73 -2.55 7.05 22.02
N ILE A 74 -3.24 6.83 20.91
CA ILE A 74 -3.10 5.59 20.11
C ILE A 74 -2.31 5.94 18.85
N SER A 75 -1.14 5.30 18.68
CA SER A 75 -0.29 5.51 17.52
C SER A 75 -0.40 4.35 16.52
N SER A 76 -0.86 4.64 15.32
CA SER A 76 -0.86 3.72 14.17
C SER A 76 0.29 4.00 13.18
N ALA A 77 1.23 4.88 13.53
CA ALA A 77 2.34 5.29 12.68
C ALA A 77 3.47 4.22 12.56
N GLY A 78 3.27 3.05 13.17
CA GLY A 78 4.25 1.99 13.25
C GLY A 78 5.21 2.15 14.43
N ILE A 79 5.66 1.01 14.97
CA ILE A 79 6.48 0.97 16.18
C ILE A 79 7.81 1.73 16.05
N GLN A 80 8.43 1.69 14.87
CA GLN A 80 9.69 2.41 14.60
C GLN A 80 9.50 3.93 14.73
N ASN A 81 8.48 4.48 14.08
CA ASN A 81 8.18 5.91 14.16
C ASN A 81 7.74 6.30 15.57
N THR A 82 6.92 5.50 16.21
CA THR A 82 6.44 5.76 17.55
C THR A 82 7.59 5.85 18.55
N LEU A 83 8.49 4.87 18.58
CA LEU A 83 9.58 4.83 19.56
C LEU A 83 10.76 5.75 19.18
N ASN A 84 11.15 5.81 17.90
CA ASN A 84 12.35 6.52 17.49
C ASN A 84 12.10 7.99 17.11
N LYS A 85 10.88 8.34 16.70
CA LYS A 85 10.50 9.70 16.34
C LYS A 85 9.64 10.33 17.45
N PHE A 86 8.46 9.79 17.70
CA PHE A 86 7.49 10.48 18.56
C PHE A 86 7.84 10.43 20.05
N LEU A 87 8.52 9.39 20.51
CA LEU A 87 8.98 9.21 21.88
C LEU A 87 10.51 9.31 22.01
N ARG A 88 11.17 10.03 21.10
CA ARG A 88 12.64 10.09 21.01
C ARG A 88 13.34 10.59 22.27
N HIS A 89 12.66 11.37 23.10
CA HIS A 89 13.19 11.96 24.32
C HIS A 89 13.00 11.09 25.57
N GLU A 90 12.23 10.01 25.47
CA GLU A 90 11.94 9.13 26.61
C GLU A 90 13.05 8.11 26.80
N SER A 91 14.00 8.40 27.71
CA SER A 91 15.15 7.53 27.98
C SER A 91 14.76 6.14 28.52
N GLU A 92 13.67 6.06 29.27
CA GLU A 92 13.16 4.80 29.85
C GLU A 92 12.78 3.78 28.77
N LEU A 93 12.53 4.22 27.53
CA LEU A 93 12.20 3.38 26.39
C LEU A 93 13.44 2.87 25.62
N SER A 94 14.65 3.11 26.12
CA SER A 94 15.91 2.69 25.46
C SER A 94 15.95 1.18 25.18
N THR A 95 15.55 0.35 26.13
CA THR A 95 15.51 -1.12 25.98
C THR A 95 14.58 -1.54 24.84
N TYR A 96 13.42 -0.89 24.68
CA TYR A 96 12.49 -1.17 23.58
C TYR A 96 13.09 -0.77 22.22
N ARG A 97 13.79 0.39 22.15
CA ARG A 97 14.49 0.83 20.92
C ARG A 97 15.62 -0.13 20.55
N ASP A 98 16.36 -0.63 21.55
CA ASP A 98 17.43 -1.60 21.32
C ASP A 98 16.89 -2.90 20.74
N ASN A 99 15.75 -3.38 21.23
CA ASN A 99 15.10 -4.56 20.68
C ASN A 99 14.65 -4.37 19.23
N LEU A 100 14.29 -3.13 18.80
CA LEU A 100 13.94 -2.86 17.42
C LEU A 100 15.09 -3.05 16.42
N LYS A 101 16.36 -3.01 16.87
CA LYS A 101 17.52 -3.28 16.03
C LYS A 101 17.55 -4.70 15.48
N PHE A 102 16.86 -5.63 16.12
CA PHE A 102 16.72 -7.02 15.67
C PHE A 102 15.54 -7.22 14.70
N VAL A 103 14.65 -6.25 14.58
CA VAL A 103 13.51 -6.31 13.67
C VAL A 103 13.96 -5.91 12.26
N LYS A 104 13.95 -6.90 11.35
CA LYS A 104 14.28 -6.64 9.94
C LYS A 104 13.03 -6.14 9.21
N PRO A 105 13.17 -5.12 8.34
CA PRO A 105 12.07 -4.73 7.46
C PRO A 105 11.67 -5.90 6.56
N SER A 106 10.36 -6.03 6.32
CA SER A 106 9.86 -6.95 5.29
C SER A 106 10.19 -6.43 3.88
N PHE A 107 9.94 -7.25 2.87
CA PHE A 107 9.96 -6.76 1.49
C PHE A 107 8.85 -5.72 1.26
N GLY A 108 9.09 -4.82 0.30
CA GLY A 108 8.11 -3.86 -0.17
C GLY A 108 7.23 -4.45 -1.27
N HIS A 109 6.45 -3.59 -1.90
CA HIS A 109 5.65 -3.94 -3.07
C HIS A 109 5.70 -2.82 -4.12
N GLY A 110 5.52 -3.20 -5.38
CA GLY A 110 5.15 -2.30 -6.46
C GLY A 110 3.67 -2.50 -6.77
N CYS A 111 2.93 -1.42 -6.94
CA CYS A 111 1.53 -1.46 -7.37
C CYS A 111 1.41 -0.71 -8.68
N LEU A 112 1.01 -1.41 -9.74
CA LEU A 112 0.69 -0.82 -11.03
C LEU A 112 -0.80 -0.54 -11.10
N TYR A 113 -1.16 0.74 -11.18
CA TYR A 113 -2.52 1.19 -11.47
C TYR A 113 -2.68 1.28 -12.98
N VAL A 114 -3.78 0.74 -13.50
CA VAL A 114 -4.05 0.71 -14.94
C VAL A 114 -5.44 1.22 -15.21
N GLY A 115 -5.57 2.12 -16.18
CA GLY A 115 -6.82 2.68 -16.68
C GLY A 115 -7.11 2.26 -18.12
N PHE A 116 -8.39 2.17 -18.43
CA PHE A 116 -8.92 1.84 -19.75
C PHE A 116 -10.00 2.84 -20.14
N ASP A 117 -10.06 3.23 -21.43
CA ASP A 117 -11.11 4.06 -22.03
C ASP A 117 -12.25 3.20 -22.57
N LYS A 118 -12.63 2.16 -21.83
CA LYS A 118 -13.72 1.21 -22.11
C LYS A 118 -14.28 0.71 -20.81
N THR A 119 -15.56 0.33 -20.81
CA THR A 119 -16.18 -0.27 -19.62
C THR A 119 -15.60 -1.66 -19.32
N ALA A 120 -15.70 -2.11 -18.07
CA ALA A 120 -15.29 -3.46 -17.69
C ALA A 120 -16.04 -4.54 -18.53
N LYS A 121 -17.31 -4.29 -18.83
CA LYS A 121 -18.15 -5.16 -19.69
C LYS A 121 -17.59 -5.25 -21.12
N ASP A 122 -17.24 -4.13 -21.76
CA ASP A 122 -16.70 -4.11 -23.12
C ASP A 122 -15.31 -4.76 -23.20
N LEU A 123 -14.58 -4.74 -22.09
CA LEU A 123 -13.28 -5.38 -21.96
C LEU A 123 -13.37 -6.87 -21.60
N GLY A 124 -14.56 -7.37 -21.21
CA GLY A 124 -14.71 -8.73 -20.71
C GLY A 124 -14.05 -8.95 -19.34
N ILE A 125 -13.89 -7.87 -18.55
CA ILE A 125 -13.35 -7.94 -17.19
C ILE A 125 -14.43 -8.44 -16.24
N THR A 126 -14.06 -9.43 -15.41
CA THR A 126 -14.92 -9.96 -14.34
C THR A 126 -14.54 -9.36 -12.98
N ASN A 127 -15.33 -9.64 -11.96
CA ASN A 127 -15.06 -9.18 -10.58
C ASN A 127 -14.12 -10.11 -9.78
N THR A 128 -13.53 -11.11 -10.44
CA THR A 128 -12.65 -12.11 -9.80
C THR A 128 -11.20 -11.64 -9.78
N ASN A 129 -10.60 -11.56 -8.60
CA ASN A 129 -9.17 -11.29 -8.46
C ASN A 129 -8.33 -12.49 -8.90
N LEU A 130 -7.14 -12.22 -9.42
CA LEU A 130 -6.18 -13.23 -9.83
C LEU A 130 -4.97 -13.24 -8.89
N TRP A 131 -4.60 -14.41 -8.40
CA TRP A 131 -3.38 -14.68 -7.66
C TRP A 131 -2.51 -15.61 -8.51
N ILE A 132 -1.47 -15.06 -9.11
CA ILE A 132 -0.65 -15.73 -10.11
C ILE A 132 0.68 -16.09 -9.48
N TYR A 133 1.01 -17.37 -9.43
CA TYR A 133 2.26 -17.91 -8.93
C TYR A 133 3.02 -18.62 -10.08
N PRO A 134 4.35 -18.46 -10.18
CA PRO A 134 5.12 -19.13 -11.24
C PRO A 134 5.18 -20.65 -11.07
N SER A 135 5.08 -21.15 -9.83
CA SER A 135 5.02 -22.58 -9.51
C SER A 135 4.43 -22.81 -8.12
N TYR A 136 4.25 -24.05 -7.70
CA TYR A 136 3.81 -24.43 -6.35
C TYR A 136 4.88 -24.27 -5.27
N ASP A 137 6.14 -24.03 -5.66
CA ASP A 137 7.23 -23.85 -4.71
C ASP A 137 7.42 -22.37 -4.35
N HIS A 138 6.55 -21.86 -3.49
CA HIS A 138 6.48 -20.43 -3.15
C HIS A 138 7.77 -19.92 -2.47
N ASP A 139 8.42 -20.74 -1.65
CA ASP A 139 9.62 -20.33 -0.91
C ASP A 139 10.83 -20.20 -1.86
N ILE A 140 10.99 -21.14 -2.78
CA ILE A 140 12.05 -21.07 -3.81
C ILE A 140 11.80 -19.89 -4.76
N ASN A 141 10.57 -19.69 -5.22
CA ASN A 141 10.22 -18.56 -6.08
C ASN A 141 10.55 -17.22 -5.40
N THR A 142 10.17 -17.06 -4.14
CA THR A 142 10.47 -15.86 -3.36
C THR A 142 11.96 -15.67 -3.19
N LYS A 143 12.71 -16.72 -2.80
CA LYS A 143 14.16 -16.65 -2.62
C LYS A 143 14.88 -16.29 -3.92
N ASN A 144 14.50 -16.90 -5.03
CA ASN A 144 15.11 -16.63 -6.34
C ASN A 144 14.90 -15.18 -6.74
N TYR A 145 13.67 -14.66 -6.64
CA TYR A 145 13.36 -13.29 -6.97
C TYR A 145 14.05 -12.26 -6.05
N MET A 146 14.11 -12.53 -4.75
CA MET A 146 14.78 -11.63 -3.80
C MET A 146 16.30 -11.57 -4.01
N ASN A 147 16.90 -12.61 -4.58
CA ASN A 147 18.32 -12.64 -4.94
C ASN A 147 18.59 -12.05 -6.33
N ASP A 148 17.64 -12.17 -7.25
CA ASP A 148 17.75 -11.72 -8.64
C ASP A 148 16.37 -11.22 -9.12
N GLU A 149 16.18 -9.91 -9.12
CA GLU A 149 14.92 -9.27 -9.52
C GLU A 149 14.54 -9.47 -11.00
N THR A 150 15.45 -9.99 -11.83
CA THR A 150 15.15 -10.34 -13.23
C THR A 150 14.31 -11.60 -13.35
N LYS A 151 14.27 -12.43 -12.31
CA LYS A 151 13.43 -13.62 -12.22
C LYS A 151 11.95 -13.26 -12.19
N ASP A 152 11.10 -14.26 -12.41
CA ASP A 152 9.64 -14.08 -12.31
C ASP A 152 9.23 -13.60 -10.93
N PHE A 153 8.17 -12.75 -10.90
CA PHE A 153 7.58 -12.32 -9.64
C PHE A 153 7.08 -13.54 -8.85
N PRO A 154 7.38 -13.64 -7.55
CA PRO A 154 6.95 -14.79 -6.75
C PRO A 154 5.44 -14.88 -6.59
N VAL A 155 4.76 -13.75 -6.72
CA VAL A 155 3.31 -13.63 -6.85
C VAL A 155 2.99 -12.36 -7.64
N THR A 156 1.97 -12.42 -8.48
CA THR A 156 1.33 -11.23 -9.08
C THR A 156 -0.14 -11.28 -8.70
N TYR A 157 -0.57 -10.30 -7.91
CA TYR A 157 -1.98 -10.12 -7.56
C TYR A 157 -2.60 -9.11 -8.52
N ILE A 158 -3.71 -9.45 -9.17
CA ILE A 158 -4.45 -8.55 -10.04
C ILE A 158 -5.87 -8.40 -9.50
N SER A 159 -6.26 -7.16 -9.26
CA SER A 159 -7.59 -6.77 -8.78
C SER A 159 -8.29 -5.87 -9.80
N PHE A 160 -9.56 -6.12 -10.03
CA PHE A 160 -10.39 -5.35 -10.96
C PHE A 160 -11.38 -4.50 -10.15
N ALA A 161 -10.91 -3.40 -9.58
CA ALA A 161 -11.67 -2.57 -8.64
C ALA A 161 -12.98 -2.05 -9.25
N SER A 162 -12.92 -1.47 -10.45
CA SER A 162 -14.08 -0.90 -11.13
C SER A 162 -15.19 -1.90 -11.43
N SER A 163 -14.85 -3.18 -11.69
CA SER A 163 -15.86 -4.20 -11.98
C SER A 163 -16.61 -4.71 -10.74
N LYS A 164 -16.11 -4.38 -9.55
CA LYS A 164 -16.74 -4.77 -8.27
C LYS A 164 -17.66 -3.70 -7.72
N ASP A 165 -17.52 -2.47 -8.20
CA ASP A 165 -18.31 -1.34 -7.75
C ASP A 165 -19.47 -1.09 -8.72
N PRO A 166 -20.73 -1.41 -8.32
CA PRO A 166 -21.89 -1.19 -9.19
C PRO A 166 -22.17 0.30 -9.45
N SER A 167 -21.56 1.22 -8.70
CA SER A 167 -21.68 2.68 -8.94
C SER A 167 -20.68 3.19 -9.98
N TRP A 168 -19.65 2.40 -10.32
CA TRP A 168 -18.55 2.85 -11.16
C TRP A 168 -18.98 3.43 -12.50
N ASP A 169 -19.82 2.71 -13.26
CA ASP A 169 -20.25 3.14 -14.60
C ASP A 169 -21.05 4.45 -14.58
N LYS A 170 -21.72 4.75 -13.46
CA LYS A 170 -22.43 6.00 -13.27
C LYS A 170 -21.49 7.15 -12.95
N GLU A 171 -20.48 6.93 -12.10
CA GLU A 171 -19.53 7.94 -11.65
C GLU A 171 -18.39 8.16 -12.67
N HIS A 172 -18.01 7.11 -13.39
CA HIS A 172 -16.89 7.07 -14.34
C HIS A 172 -17.28 6.39 -15.66
N PRO A 173 -18.24 6.97 -16.42
CA PRO A 173 -18.78 6.35 -17.62
C PRO A 173 -17.71 6.08 -18.67
N GLY A 174 -17.76 4.91 -19.30
CA GLY A 174 -16.87 4.53 -20.38
C GLY A 174 -15.45 4.16 -19.95
N THR A 175 -15.21 3.93 -18.66
CA THR A 175 -13.87 3.60 -18.15
C THR A 175 -13.86 2.32 -17.32
N ALA A 176 -12.68 1.74 -17.16
CA ALA A 176 -12.42 0.66 -16.20
C ALA A 176 -11.00 0.79 -15.63
N THR A 177 -10.79 0.14 -14.48
CA THR A 177 -9.48 0.10 -13.84
C THR A 177 -9.12 -1.29 -13.37
N LEU A 178 -7.82 -1.55 -13.27
CA LEU A 178 -7.25 -2.66 -12.52
C LEU A 178 -6.02 -2.21 -11.73
N GLU A 179 -5.69 -2.98 -10.72
CA GLU A 179 -4.46 -2.85 -9.95
C GLU A 179 -3.69 -4.16 -10.01
N ALA A 180 -2.38 -4.08 -10.24
CA ALA A 180 -1.51 -5.25 -10.20
C ALA A 180 -0.41 -5.02 -9.16
N ILE A 181 -0.36 -5.89 -8.14
CA ILE A 181 0.57 -5.79 -7.02
C ILE A 181 1.57 -6.94 -7.09
N VAL A 182 2.85 -6.59 -6.96
CA VAL A 182 3.96 -7.56 -6.91
C VAL A 182 4.89 -7.22 -5.75
N PRO A 183 5.44 -8.23 -5.03
CA PRO A 183 6.50 -7.99 -4.06
C PRO A 183 7.75 -7.44 -4.75
N THR A 184 8.49 -6.59 -4.05
CA THR A 184 9.81 -6.13 -4.51
C THR A 184 10.72 -5.81 -3.34
N ASN A 185 12.03 -5.80 -3.58
CA ASN A 185 13.00 -5.46 -2.57
C ASN A 185 13.18 -3.94 -2.49
N TYR A 186 12.99 -3.35 -1.30
CA TYR A 186 13.24 -1.93 -1.08
C TYR A 186 14.64 -1.49 -1.52
N LYS A 187 15.65 -2.35 -1.37
CA LYS A 187 17.03 -2.06 -1.76
C LYS A 187 17.16 -1.62 -3.23
N ASN A 188 16.32 -2.13 -4.11
CA ASN A 188 16.32 -1.79 -5.53
C ASN A 188 15.94 -0.32 -5.78
N PHE A 189 15.23 0.30 -4.85
CA PHE A 189 14.77 1.69 -4.90
C PHE A 189 15.57 2.61 -3.97
N GLN A 190 16.39 2.08 -3.08
CA GLN A 190 17.05 2.80 -1.98
C GLN A 190 17.92 3.95 -2.47
N LYS A 191 18.58 3.82 -3.63
CA LYS A 191 19.44 4.89 -4.17
C LYS A 191 18.72 6.20 -4.47
N TRP A 192 17.38 6.17 -4.56
CA TRP A 192 16.55 7.36 -4.79
C TRP A 192 15.78 7.83 -3.55
N GLU A 193 15.97 7.21 -2.38
CA GLU A 193 15.17 7.47 -1.18
C GLU A 193 15.24 8.90 -0.66
N ASN A 194 16.38 9.57 -0.86
CA ASN A 194 16.61 10.94 -0.42
C ASN A 194 16.30 11.99 -1.51
N LYS A 195 15.83 11.56 -2.68
CA LYS A 195 15.40 12.49 -3.73
C LYS A 195 13.94 12.88 -3.51
N PRO A 196 13.57 14.15 -3.82
CA PRO A 196 12.21 14.63 -3.59
C PRO A 196 11.18 13.87 -4.45
N TRP A 197 9.97 13.78 -3.93
CA TRP A 197 8.85 13.23 -4.70
C TRP A 197 8.65 13.99 -6.01
N LYS A 198 8.41 13.28 -7.11
CA LYS A 198 8.35 13.80 -8.49
C LYS A 198 9.66 14.44 -9.01
N GLY A 199 10.77 14.32 -8.27
CA GLY A 199 12.08 14.85 -8.66
C GLY A 199 13.21 13.80 -8.56
N ARG A 200 12.88 12.51 -8.72
CA ARG A 200 13.87 11.42 -8.55
C ARG A 200 14.80 11.22 -9.74
N GLY A 201 14.52 11.84 -10.89
CA GLY A 201 15.36 11.85 -12.08
C GLY A 201 15.04 10.75 -13.10
N ASP A 202 15.58 10.91 -14.32
CA ASP A 202 15.25 10.06 -15.46
C ASP A 202 15.63 8.58 -15.26
N ASP A 203 16.69 8.31 -14.50
CA ASP A 203 17.11 6.95 -14.18
C ASP A 203 16.09 6.20 -13.31
N TYR A 204 15.38 6.93 -12.44
CA TYR A 204 14.27 6.39 -11.66
C TYR A 204 13.05 6.10 -12.54
N GLU A 205 12.69 7.03 -13.40
CA GLU A 205 11.53 6.87 -14.30
C GLU A 205 11.77 5.73 -15.31
N LYS A 206 12.96 5.60 -15.87
CA LYS A 206 13.35 4.46 -16.71
C LYS A 206 13.27 3.13 -15.98
N TYR A 207 13.72 3.09 -14.72
CA TYR A 207 13.60 1.88 -13.90
C TYR A 207 12.14 1.51 -13.63
N LYS A 208 11.29 2.49 -13.30
CA LYS A 208 9.85 2.31 -13.14
C LYS A 208 9.19 1.78 -14.42
N GLU A 209 9.57 2.33 -15.57
CA GLU A 209 9.02 1.91 -16.86
C GLU A 209 9.35 0.44 -17.16
N VAL A 210 10.60 0.02 -16.99
CA VAL A 210 11.01 -1.38 -17.16
C VAL A 210 10.22 -2.29 -16.20
N PHE A 211 10.07 -1.87 -14.95
CA PHE A 211 9.34 -2.63 -13.95
C PHE A 211 7.84 -2.72 -14.30
N SER A 212 7.23 -1.61 -14.74
CA SER A 212 5.83 -1.54 -15.19
C SER A 212 5.58 -2.46 -16.38
N ASN A 213 6.47 -2.45 -17.38
CA ASN A 213 6.36 -3.28 -18.57
C ASN A 213 6.41 -4.79 -18.26
N ARG A 214 7.17 -5.19 -17.24
CA ARG A 214 7.18 -6.57 -16.74
C ARG A 214 5.83 -6.96 -16.13
N ILE A 215 5.21 -6.08 -15.34
CA ILE A 215 3.88 -6.32 -14.76
C ILE A 215 2.82 -6.36 -15.86
N ILE A 216 2.87 -5.43 -16.83
CA ILE A 216 1.97 -5.40 -18.00
C ILE A 216 2.07 -6.71 -18.79
N SER A 217 3.29 -7.22 -18.97
CA SER A 217 3.48 -8.51 -19.65
C SER A 217 2.80 -9.65 -18.90
N LYS A 218 2.81 -9.66 -17.56
CA LYS A 218 2.06 -10.64 -16.75
C LYS A 218 0.54 -10.46 -16.89
N ILE A 219 0.07 -9.21 -16.91
CA ILE A 219 -1.35 -8.92 -17.18
C ILE A 219 -1.76 -9.51 -18.53
N TYR A 220 -1.01 -9.24 -19.59
CA TYR A 220 -1.33 -9.74 -20.94
C TYR A 220 -1.21 -11.26 -21.07
N GLN A 221 -0.31 -11.88 -20.32
CA GLN A 221 -0.19 -13.35 -20.30
C GLN A 221 -1.45 -14.03 -19.74
N HIS A 222 -2.08 -13.45 -18.71
CA HIS A 222 -3.23 -14.03 -18.02
C HIS A 222 -4.56 -13.41 -18.44
N CYS A 223 -4.53 -12.21 -19.01
CA CYS A 223 -5.68 -11.49 -19.55
C CYS A 223 -5.39 -11.03 -20.99
N PRO A 224 -5.21 -11.96 -21.95
CA PRO A 224 -4.78 -11.62 -23.33
C PRO A 224 -5.78 -10.71 -24.04
N HIS A 225 -7.05 -10.73 -23.63
CA HIS A 225 -8.11 -9.87 -24.16
C HIS A 225 -7.90 -8.37 -23.80
N LEU A 226 -7.00 -8.04 -22.86
CA LEU A 226 -6.65 -6.67 -22.49
C LEU A 226 -5.45 -6.12 -23.27
N LYS A 227 -4.81 -6.95 -24.13
CA LYS A 227 -3.65 -6.53 -24.90
C LYS A 227 -3.98 -5.31 -25.76
N ASP A 228 -3.09 -4.32 -25.74
CA ASP A 228 -3.17 -3.05 -26.48
C ASP A 228 -4.41 -2.18 -26.15
N LYS A 229 -5.07 -2.43 -25.00
CA LYS A 229 -6.25 -1.67 -24.55
C LYS A 229 -5.97 -0.76 -23.33
N ILE A 230 -4.77 -0.82 -22.79
CA ILE A 230 -4.34 0.06 -21.68
C ILE A 230 -4.19 1.47 -22.22
N SER A 231 -4.95 2.43 -21.67
CA SER A 231 -4.87 3.85 -22.01
C SER A 231 -3.99 4.65 -21.06
N TYR A 232 -3.88 4.19 -19.82
CA TYR A 232 -3.07 4.83 -18.78
C TYR A 232 -2.47 3.77 -17.84
N HIS A 233 -1.26 4.02 -17.37
CA HIS A 233 -0.70 3.27 -16.24
C HIS A 233 0.25 4.12 -15.41
N GLU A 234 0.32 3.82 -14.12
CA GLU A 234 1.25 4.42 -13.18
C GLU A 234 1.73 3.40 -12.15
N LEU A 235 3.05 3.35 -11.91
CA LEU A 235 3.65 2.49 -10.89
C LEU A 235 3.88 3.26 -9.59
N SER A 236 3.23 2.81 -8.52
CA SER A 236 3.61 3.14 -7.15
C SER A 236 4.73 2.20 -6.70
N SER A 237 5.88 2.76 -6.35
CA SER A 237 7.05 2.01 -5.86
C SER A 237 7.07 1.96 -4.33
N PRO A 238 7.97 1.16 -3.70
CA PRO A 238 8.17 1.18 -2.25
C PRO A 238 8.48 2.57 -1.67
N LEU A 239 9.06 3.47 -2.47
CA LEU A 239 9.30 4.85 -2.04
C LEU A 239 8.02 5.69 -1.94
N SER A 240 6.95 5.33 -2.67
CA SER A 240 5.64 5.98 -2.53
C SER A 240 4.92 5.55 -1.26
N THR A 241 5.18 4.32 -0.79
CA THR A 241 4.61 3.81 0.46
C THR A 241 5.34 4.34 1.69
N ARG A 242 6.64 4.68 1.56
CA ARG A 242 7.45 5.21 2.66
C ARG A 242 7.14 6.68 2.97
N ASN A 243 6.79 7.46 1.97
CA ASN A 243 6.45 8.88 2.11
C ASN A 243 4.97 9.03 2.47
#